data_c9a36218b8cdd1992b148d552885fcab
#
_entry.id   c9a36218b8cdd1992b148d552885fcab
#
_cell.length_a   1.000
_cell.length_b   1.000
_cell.length_c   1.000
_cell.angle_alpha   90.00
_cell.angle_beta   90.00
_cell.angle_gamma   90.00
#
_symmetry.space_group_name_H-M   'P 1'
#
loop_
_entity.id
_entity.type
_entity.pdbx_description
1 polymer ?
#
loop_
_entity_poly.entity_id
_entity_poly.type
_entity_poly.pdbx_seq_one_letter_code
_entity_poly.pdbx_strand_id
1 'polypeptide(L)'
;LLNEVKNKAIELTKTLAVNEKINLITSDLLSKHQRFYSKPEVIEMIKEIDFSSQSTPLYSVLNLQCDLLNGIDEKANKRLFIFSDFQKSTTDLSGWKREEMSSYYYQAVSEQQGNIYIDSVWFESPVHRVNTPMEIHFRVQNATDKDLTDLSVALAINGNNPGPKRINVPANSFSDEQITFTDRVAGLKSGELTLNTSQLFFDDSF
;
A
#
# COMPACT_ATOMS: atom_id res chain seq x y z
N LEU A 1 -0.72 -6.49 -7.17
CA LEU A 1 -2.05 -6.49 -6.57
C LEU A 1 -3.08 -5.71 -7.40
N LEU A 2 -2.98 -4.36 -7.57
CA LEU A 2 -3.97 -3.58 -8.33
C LEU A 2 -4.15 -4.09 -9.77
N ASN A 3 -3.07 -4.34 -10.49
CA ASN A 3 -3.14 -4.86 -11.87
C ASN A 3 -3.78 -6.25 -11.95
N GLU A 4 -3.55 -7.09 -10.96
CA GLU A 4 -4.18 -8.41 -10.86
C GLU A 4 -5.70 -8.26 -10.66
N VAL A 5 -6.12 -7.43 -9.73
CA VAL A 5 -7.53 -7.11 -9.47
C VAL A 5 -8.19 -6.55 -10.73
N LYS A 6 -7.56 -5.59 -11.43
CA LYS A 6 -8.06 -5.03 -12.69
C LYS A 6 -8.26 -6.13 -13.74
N ASN A 7 -7.29 -7.02 -13.90
CA ASN A 7 -7.38 -8.12 -14.86
C ASN A 7 -8.53 -9.08 -14.52
N LYS A 8 -8.69 -9.43 -13.24
CA LYS A 8 -9.80 -10.30 -12.79
C LYS A 8 -11.17 -9.64 -12.97
N ALA A 9 -11.28 -8.35 -12.67
CA ALA A 9 -12.51 -7.59 -12.89
C ALA A 9 -12.86 -7.49 -14.38
N ILE A 10 -11.87 -7.30 -15.26
CA ILE A 10 -12.07 -7.31 -16.72
C ILE A 10 -12.49 -8.71 -17.23
N GLU A 11 -11.82 -9.77 -16.76
CA GLU A 11 -12.20 -11.15 -17.09
C GLU A 11 -13.66 -11.42 -16.70
N LEU A 12 -14.03 -11.11 -15.47
CA LEU A 12 -15.41 -11.22 -14.99
C LEU A 12 -16.38 -10.42 -15.88
N THR A 13 -16.06 -9.15 -16.13
CA THR A 13 -16.89 -8.27 -16.96
C THR A 13 -17.11 -8.86 -18.35
N LYS A 14 -16.12 -9.51 -18.95
CA LYS A 14 -16.25 -10.18 -20.26
C LYS A 14 -17.21 -11.35 -20.23
N THR A 15 -17.40 -12.04 -19.11
CA THR A 15 -18.34 -13.17 -18.97
C THR A 15 -19.81 -12.74 -18.88
N LEU A 16 -20.08 -11.48 -18.50
CA LEU A 16 -21.43 -10.95 -18.35
C LEU A 16 -22.15 -10.86 -19.72
N ALA A 17 -23.47 -10.89 -19.74
CA ALA A 17 -24.23 -10.75 -20.98
C ALA A 17 -24.11 -9.34 -21.56
N VAL A 18 -24.30 -9.20 -22.87
CA VAL A 18 -24.11 -7.90 -23.58
C VAL A 18 -25.11 -6.83 -23.13
N ASN A 19 -26.29 -7.26 -22.73
CA ASN A 19 -27.40 -6.39 -22.32
C ASN A 19 -27.41 -6.06 -20.81
N GLU A 20 -26.46 -6.63 -20.04
CA GLU A 20 -26.37 -6.31 -18.61
C GLU A 20 -25.88 -4.89 -18.40
N LYS A 21 -26.50 -4.23 -17.42
CA LYS A 21 -26.08 -2.92 -16.94
C LYS A 21 -25.16 -3.10 -15.74
N ILE A 22 -24.01 -2.48 -15.79
CA ILE A 22 -22.95 -2.65 -14.80
C ILE A 22 -22.70 -1.31 -14.12
N ASN A 23 -22.64 -1.31 -12.82
CA ASN A 23 -22.12 -0.18 -12.05
C ASN A 23 -20.74 -0.55 -11.48
N LEU A 24 -19.81 0.37 -11.53
CA LEU A 24 -18.47 0.22 -10.98
C LEU A 24 -18.24 1.31 -9.93
N ILE A 25 -17.97 0.89 -8.69
CA ILE A 25 -17.61 1.79 -7.59
C ILE A 25 -16.22 1.45 -7.08
N THR A 26 -15.43 2.46 -6.83
CA THR A 26 -14.12 2.38 -6.17
C THR A 26 -14.15 3.10 -4.82
N SER A 27 -13.17 2.89 -3.96
CA SER A 27 -13.10 3.47 -2.60
C SER A 27 -13.03 4.99 -2.56
N ASP A 28 -12.70 5.65 -3.67
CA ASP A 28 -12.68 7.11 -3.81
C ASP A 28 -14.07 7.74 -4.05
N LEU A 29 -15.10 6.92 -4.23
CA LEU A 29 -16.51 7.32 -4.37
C LEU A 29 -16.75 8.45 -5.38
N LEU A 30 -16.05 8.46 -6.49
CA LEU A 30 -16.20 9.49 -7.52
C LEU A 30 -17.62 9.53 -8.09
N SER A 31 -18.12 10.70 -8.43
CA SER A 31 -19.48 10.89 -8.96
C SER A 31 -19.76 10.10 -10.25
N LYS A 32 -18.74 9.85 -11.08
CA LYS A 32 -18.82 8.98 -12.26
C LYS A 32 -19.25 7.54 -11.91
N HIS A 33 -18.98 7.09 -10.67
CA HIS A 33 -19.31 5.75 -10.21
C HIS A 33 -20.79 5.55 -9.81
N GLN A 34 -21.61 6.61 -9.87
CA GLN A 34 -23.02 6.56 -9.52
C GLN A 34 -23.95 6.27 -10.72
N ARG A 35 -23.41 5.73 -11.79
CA ARG A 35 -24.14 5.44 -13.04
C ARG A 35 -23.96 3.99 -13.46
N PHE A 36 -24.89 3.55 -14.28
CA PHE A 36 -24.81 2.23 -14.93
C PHE A 36 -24.28 2.38 -16.34
N TYR A 37 -23.37 1.53 -16.70
CA TYR A 37 -22.63 1.54 -17.95
C TYR A 37 -22.81 0.24 -18.72
N SER A 38 -22.50 0.28 -20.00
CA SER A 38 -22.37 -0.91 -20.84
C SER A 38 -21.04 -1.64 -20.54
N LYS A 39 -20.96 -2.91 -20.89
CA LYS A 39 -19.77 -3.75 -20.72
C LYS A 39 -18.49 -3.09 -21.29
N PRO A 40 -18.44 -2.54 -22.52
CA PRO A 40 -17.22 -1.91 -23.04
C PRO A 40 -16.79 -0.69 -22.22
N GLU A 41 -17.74 0.16 -21.80
CA GLU A 41 -17.43 1.33 -20.99
C GLU A 41 -16.81 0.95 -19.64
N VAL A 42 -17.36 -0.07 -18.96
CA VAL A 42 -16.81 -0.53 -17.67
C VAL A 42 -15.41 -1.10 -17.83
N ILE A 43 -15.12 -1.82 -18.91
CA ILE A 43 -13.77 -2.35 -19.16
C ILE A 43 -12.76 -1.20 -19.30
N GLU A 44 -13.10 -0.12 -20.01
CA GLU A 44 -12.21 1.04 -20.10
C GLU A 44 -12.06 1.74 -18.75
N MET A 45 -13.16 1.93 -18.01
CA MET A 45 -13.09 2.50 -16.65
C MET A 45 -12.20 1.69 -15.71
N ILE A 46 -12.24 0.36 -15.75
CA ILE A 46 -11.37 -0.50 -14.92
C ILE A 46 -9.89 -0.27 -15.28
N LYS A 47 -9.55 -0.09 -16.54
CA LYS A 47 -8.16 0.18 -16.96
C LYS A 47 -7.63 1.51 -16.41
N GLU A 48 -8.51 2.50 -16.27
CA GLU A 48 -8.19 3.85 -15.78
C GLU A 48 -8.08 3.94 -14.24
N ILE A 49 -8.51 2.91 -13.49
CA ILE A 49 -8.39 2.93 -12.02
C ILE A 49 -6.92 3.05 -11.64
N ASP A 50 -6.62 3.95 -10.73
CA ASP A 50 -5.30 4.13 -10.16
C ASP A 50 -5.37 4.14 -8.63
N PHE A 51 -4.21 4.19 -7.97
CA PHE A 51 -4.15 4.30 -6.52
C PHE A 51 -4.76 5.61 -6.04
N SER A 52 -5.55 5.52 -4.98
CA SER A 52 -6.15 6.68 -4.33
C SER A 52 -5.62 6.79 -2.90
N SER A 53 -5.33 8.02 -2.47
CA SER A 53 -5.02 8.32 -1.07
C SER A 53 -6.25 8.32 -0.16
N GLN A 54 -7.45 8.22 -0.73
CA GLN A 54 -8.69 8.15 0.04
C GLN A 54 -8.94 6.73 0.53
N SER A 55 -9.10 6.58 1.84
CA SER A 55 -9.49 5.33 2.47
C SER A 55 -10.93 5.43 2.96
N THR A 56 -11.85 4.85 2.21
CA THR A 56 -13.26 4.77 2.58
C THR A 56 -13.55 3.39 3.16
N PRO A 57 -14.21 3.28 4.33
CA PRO A 57 -14.61 1.99 4.89
C PRO A 57 -15.46 1.19 3.89
N LEU A 58 -15.19 -0.11 3.77
CA LEU A 58 -15.84 -0.98 2.80
C LEU A 58 -17.37 -0.97 2.93
N TYR A 59 -17.89 -0.94 4.16
CA TYR A 59 -19.35 -0.87 4.39
C TYR A 59 -20.00 0.34 3.73
N SER A 60 -19.31 1.49 3.67
CA SER A 60 -19.86 2.71 3.05
C SER A 60 -19.95 2.56 1.53
N VAL A 61 -18.94 1.94 0.90
CA VAL A 61 -18.96 1.62 -0.53
C VAL A 61 -20.07 0.63 -0.85
N LEU A 62 -20.24 -0.40 -0.01
CA LEU A 62 -21.26 -1.43 -0.20
C LEU A 62 -22.68 -0.88 -0.01
N ASN A 63 -22.90 -0.02 0.98
CA ASN A 63 -24.21 0.61 1.18
C ASN A 63 -24.59 1.48 -0.03
N LEU A 64 -23.67 2.31 -0.53
CA LEU A 64 -23.92 3.10 -1.74
C LEU A 64 -24.24 2.21 -2.94
N GLN A 65 -23.51 1.10 -3.11
CA GLN A 65 -23.76 0.16 -4.19
C GLN A 65 -25.14 -0.50 -4.06
N CYS A 66 -25.54 -0.88 -2.85
CA CYS A 66 -26.86 -1.44 -2.57
C CYS A 66 -27.97 -0.44 -2.87
N ASP A 67 -27.81 0.81 -2.44
CA ASP A 67 -28.79 1.87 -2.71
C ASP A 67 -28.98 2.10 -4.21
N LEU A 68 -27.89 2.13 -4.99
CA LEU A 68 -27.96 2.27 -6.44
C LEU A 68 -28.65 1.06 -7.10
N LEU A 69 -28.35 -0.15 -6.65
CA LEU A 69 -28.98 -1.38 -7.15
C LEU A 69 -30.46 -1.44 -6.79
N ASN A 70 -30.86 -0.93 -5.64
CA ASN A 70 -32.26 -0.89 -5.20
C ASN A 70 -33.10 0.13 -5.97
N GLY A 71 -32.46 1.17 -6.50
CA GLY A 71 -33.12 2.11 -7.42
C GLY A 71 -33.47 1.54 -8.80
N ILE A 72 -33.06 0.30 -9.10
CA ILE A 72 -33.43 -0.40 -10.35
C ILE A 72 -34.70 -1.23 -10.13
N ASP A 73 -35.28 -1.72 -11.23
CA ASP A 73 -36.42 -2.62 -11.23
C ASP A 73 -36.25 -3.77 -10.22
N GLU A 74 -37.26 -3.95 -9.34
CA GLU A 74 -37.27 -5.00 -8.32
C GLU A 74 -37.16 -6.43 -8.92
N LYS A 75 -37.62 -6.61 -10.16
CA LYS A 75 -37.54 -7.89 -10.86
C LYS A 75 -36.17 -8.17 -11.47
N ALA A 76 -35.26 -7.21 -11.46
CA ALA A 76 -33.92 -7.40 -12.00
C ALA A 76 -33.10 -8.35 -11.11
N ASN A 77 -32.40 -9.30 -11.73
CA ASN A 77 -31.46 -10.15 -11.01
C ASN A 77 -30.21 -9.36 -10.68
N LYS A 78 -30.05 -8.98 -9.41
CA LYS A 78 -28.97 -8.14 -8.92
C LYS A 78 -27.84 -9.00 -8.37
N ARG A 79 -26.62 -8.72 -8.79
CA ARG A 79 -25.40 -9.41 -8.35
C ARG A 79 -24.35 -8.39 -7.94
N LEU A 80 -23.66 -8.65 -6.85
CA LEU A 80 -22.60 -7.81 -6.31
C LEU A 80 -21.28 -8.56 -6.37
N PHE A 81 -20.27 -7.96 -6.97
CA PHE A 81 -18.91 -8.48 -7.02
C PHE A 81 -17.97 -7.54 -6.28
N ILE A 82 -17.29 -8.03 -5.27
CA ILE A 82 -16.46 -7.26 -4.36
C ILE A 82 -15.02 -7.72 -4.53
N PHE A 83 -14.16 -6.79 -4.92
CA PHE A 83 -12.72 -6.99 -5.05
C PHE A 83 -12.02 -6.16 -3.97
N SER A 84 -11.34 -6.80 -3.05
CA SER A 84 -10.63 -6.13 -1.95
C SER A 84 -9.50 -7.03 -1.43
N ASP A 85 -8.50 -6.43 -0.81
CA ASP A 85 -7.50 -7.14 -0.01
C ASP A 85 -8.03 -7.52 1.39
N PHE A 86 -9.21 -7.00 1.76
CA PHE A 86 -9.88 -7.22 3.03
C PHE A 86 -8.99 -6.92 4.24
N GLN A 87 -8.22 -5.82 4.18
CA GLN A 87 -7.43 -5.37 5.30
C GLN A 87 -8.32 -5.04 6.50
N LYS A 88 -7.91 -5.49 7.69
CA LYS A 88 -8.67 -5.33 8.92
C LYS A 88 -9.03 -3.87 9.24
N SER A 89 -8.19 -2.92 8.86
CA SER A 89 -8.38 -1.48 9.08
C SER A 89 -9.52 -0.87 8.25
N THR A 90 -9.84 -1.46 7.08
CA THR A 90 -10.84 -0.93 6.13
C THR A 90 -12.06 -1.83 5.97
N THR A 91 -12.01 -3.07 6.49
CA THR A 91 -13.02 -4.12 6.27
C THR A 91 -13.97 -4.28 7.46
N ASP A 92 -14.27 -3.21 8.20
CA ASP A 92 -15.37 -3.29 9.17
C ASP A 92 -16.70 -3.34 8.42
N LEU A 93 -17.38 -4.49 8.48
CA LEU A 93 -18.69 -4.72 7.87
C LEU A 93 -19.84 -4.60 8.86
N SER A 94 -19.61 -4.19 10.11
CA SER A 94 -20.63 -4.07 11.15
C SER A 94 -21.73 -3.08 10.78
N GLY A 95 -21.43 -2.06 9.98
CA GLY A 95 -22.39 -1.09 9.46
C GLY A 95 -23.07 -1.48 8.15
N TRP A 96 -22.75 -2.64 7.58
CA TRP A 96 -23.33 -3.08 6.31
C TRP A 96 -24.66 -3.80 6.52
N LYS A 97 -25.71 -3.23 6.01
CA LYS A 97 -27.03 -3.87 5.96
C LYS A 97 -27.07 -4.78 4.74
N ARG A 98 -26.78 -6.06 4.96
CA ARG A 98 -26.83 -7.07 3.90
C ARG A 98 -28.27 -7.19 3.40
N GLU A 99 -28.46 -6.96 2.11
CA GLU A 99 -29.71 -7.20 1.42
C GLU A 99 -29.75 -8.59 0.76
N GLU A 100 -30.94 -9.04 0.35
CA GLU A 100 -31.14 -10.31 -0.34
C GLU A 100 -30.64 -10.24 -1.80
N MET A 101 -29.31 -10.11 -1.97
CA MET A 101 -28.67 -10.20 -3.28
C MET A 101 -27.47 -11.14 -3.26
N SER A 102 -27.20 -11.77 -4.41
CA SER A 102 -26.05 -12.65 -4.55
C SER A 102 -24.75 -11.82 -4.52
N SER A 103 -23.91 -12.05 -3.51
CA SER A 103 -22.64 -11.35 -3.32
C SER A 103 -21.47 -12.32 -3.52
N TYR A 104 -20.50 -11.92 -4.31
CA TYR A 104 -19.29 -12.67 -4.64
C TYR A 104 -18.07 -11.86 -4.22
N TYR A 105 -17.15 -12.51 -3.54
CA TYR A 105 -15.96 -11.87 -2.96
C TYR A 105 -14.72 -12.41 -3.66
N TYR A 106 -13.88 -11.49 -4.13
CA TYR A 106 -12.55 -11.79 -4.61
C TYR A 106 -11.54 -11.14 -3.68
N GLN A 107 -10.81 -11.97 -2.94
CA GLN A 107 -9.73 -11.50 -2.11
C GLN A 107 -8.47 -11.33 -2.96
N ALA A 108 -8.00 -10.10 -3.09
CA ALA A 108 -6.70 -9.83 -3.65
C ALA A 108 -5.64 -10.17 -2.57
N VAL A 109 -4.93 -11.24 -2.78
CA VAL A 109 -3.82 -11.61 -1.90
C VAL A 109 -2.57 -10.96 -2.46
N SER A 110 -1.99 -10.02 -1.71
CA SER A 110 -0.59 -9.68 -1.94
C SER A 110 0.20 -10.96 -1.70
N GLU A 111 0.94 -11.46 -2.69
CA GLU A 111 2.07 -12.29 -2.35
C GLU A 111 2.80 -11.50 -1.26
N GLN A 112 2.96 -12.07 -0.09
CA GLN A 112 3.68 -11.44 1.01
C GLN A 112 5.11 -11.19 0.52
N GLN A 113 5.29 -10.09 -0.16
CA GLN A 113 6.61 -9.48 -0.25
C GLN A 113 6.81 -8.90 1.14
N GLY A 114 7.52 -9.65 1.95
CA GLY A 114 7.90 -9.18 3.26
C GLY A 114 8.51 -7.79 3.10
N ASN A 115 8.24 -6.92 4.04
CA ASN A 115 8.75 -5.55 3.99
C ASN A 115 10.21 -5.51 4.44
N ILE A 116 10.95 -4.53 3.92
CA ILE A 116 12.28 -4.19 4.37
C ILE A 116 12.19 -2.79 4.92
N TYR A 117 12.58 -2.60 6.17
CA TYR A 117 12.44 -1.30 6.83
C TYR A 117 13.52 -1.06 7.87
N ILE A 118 13.73 0.21 8.22
CA ILE A 118 14.56 0.60 9.35
C ILE A 118 13.71 0.48 10.60
N ASP A 119 14.06 -0.49 11.45
CA ASP A 119 13.33 -0.78 12.70
C ASP A 119 13.68 0.23 13.80
N SER A 120 14.96 0.55 13.94
CA SER A 120 15.43 1.41 14.99
C SER A 120 16.73 2.12 14.62
N VAL A 121 16.93 3.31 15.21
CA VAL A 121 18.15 4.12 15.07
C VAL A 121 18.55 4.61 16.45
N TRP A 122 19.84 4.51 16.80
CA TRP A 122 20.33 4.94 18.12
C TRP A 122 21.78 5.40 18.08
N PHE A 123 22.19 6.08 19.14
CA PHE A 123 23.58 6.40 19.46
C PHE A 123 23.98 5.65 20.73
N GLU A 124 25.18 5.09 20.78
CA GLU A 124 25.69 4.45 22.01
C GLU A 124 26.02 5.47 23.09
N SER A 125 26.49 6.65 22.68
CA SER A 125 26.84 7.73 23.61
C SER A 125 25.86 8.89 23.48
N PRO A 126 25.27 9.38 24.58
CA PRO A 126 24.43 10.58 24.56
C PRO A 126 25.24 11.87 24.42
N VAL A 127 26.58 11.83 24.55
CA VAL A 127 27.44 12.99 24.49
C VAL A 127 28.12 13.08 23.12
N HIS A 128 27.78 14.09 22.36
CA HIS A 128 28.36 14.37 21.05
C HIS A 128 29.32 15.54 21.12
N ARG A 129 30.53 15.36 20.57
CA ARG A 129 31.57 16.43 20.50
C ARG A 129 31.80 16.77 19.02
N VAL A 130 31.87 18.07 18.74
CA VAL A 130 32.21 18.55 17.40
C VAL A 130 33.65 18.13 17.04
N ASN A 131 33.89 17.93 15.75
CA ASN A 131 35.17 17.50 15.17
C ASN A 131 35.68 16.14 15.68
N THR A 132 34.81 15.31 16.26
CA THR A 132 35.13 13.92 16.59
C THR A 132 34.23 12.98 15.77
N PRO A 133 34.76 11.83 15.31
CA PRO A 133 33.94 10.80 14.68
C PRO A 133 32.85 10.34 15.64
N MET A 134 31.62 10.22 15.13
CA MET A 134 30.46 9.71 15.84
C MET A 134 29.86 8.55 15.02
N GLU A 135 29.27 7.60 15.71
CA GLU A 135 28.64 6.43 15.12
C GLU A 135 27.15 6.48 15.38
N ILE A 136 26.37 6.44 14.30
CA ILE A 136 24.93 6.21 14.34
C ILE A 136 24.69 4.73 14.03
N HIS A 137 24.03 4.05 14.95
CA HIS A 137 23.65 2.67 14.80
C HIS A 137 22.22 2.59 14.30
N PHE A 138 21.95 1.58 13.50
CA PHE A 138 20.61 1.33 12.99
C PHE A 138 20.37 -0.16 12.74
N ARG A 139 19.14 -0.57 12.89
CA ARG A 139 18.67 -1.92 12.59
C ARG A 139 17.84 -1.90 11.33
N VAL A 140 18.19 -2.78 10.38
CA VAL A 140 17.36 -3.06 9.21
C VAL A 140 16.72 -4.42 9.38
N GLN A 141 15.40 -4.44 9.32
CA GLN A 141 14.59 -5.66 9.36
C GLN A 141 14.27 -6.10 7.93
N ASN A 142 14.52 -7.37 7.63
CA ASN A 142 14.09 -8.04 6.41
C ASN A 142 12.99 -9.06 6.76
N ALA A 143 11.74 -8.70 6.51
CA ALA A 143 10.60 -9.60 6.69
C ALA A 143 10.27 -10.39 5.40
N THR A 144 11.17 -10.38 4.39
CA THR A 144 11.03 -11.19 3.18
C THR A 144 11.58 -12.59 3.37
N ASP A 145 11.18 -13.50 2.51
CA ASP A 145 11.67 -14.89 2.44
C ASP A 145 12.99 -15.05 1.66
N LYS A 146 13.62 -13.93 1.24
CA LYS A 146 14.85 -13.90 0.44
C LYS A 146 15.95 -13.14 1.15
N ASP A 147 17.18 -13.62 1.02
CA ASP A 147 18.37 -12.90 1.45
C ASP A 147 18.52 -11.63 0.59
N LEU A 148 18.77 -10.52 1.25
CA LEU A 148 19.09 -9.25 0.61
C LEU A 148 20.59 -9.05 0.63
N THR A 149 21.14 -8.85 -0.53
CA THR A 149 22.57 -8.57 -0.71
C THR A 149 22.74 -7.19 -1.34
N ASP A 150 23.77 -6.47 -0.87
CA ASP A 150 24.16 -5.19 -1.45
C ASP A 150 23.07 -4.07 -1.29
N LEU A 151 22.28 -4.16 -0.22
CA LEU A 151 21.28 -3.14 0.11
C LEU A 151 21.97 -1.83 0.49
N SER A 152 21.60 -0.72 -0.14
CA SER A 152 22.22 0.58 0.06
C SER A 152 21.46 1.39 1.11
N VAL A 153 22.15 1.80 2.18
CA VAL A 153 21.63 2.70 3.22
C VAL A 153 22.39 4.03 3.16
N ALA A 154 21.67 5.12 3.00
CA ALA A 154 22.24 6.47 2.95
C ALA A 154 21.85 7.26 4.19
N LEU A 155 22.83 7.99 4.76
CA LEU A 155 22.62 8.94 5.85
C LEU A 155 22.84 10.36 5.35
N ALA A 156 21.88 11.24 5.58
CA ALA A 156 22.00 12.67 5.34
C ALA A 156 21.83 13.41 6.68
N ILE A 157 22.80 14.25 7.07
CA ILE A 157 22.75 15.08 8.28
C ILE A 157 22.96 16.54 7.89
N ASN A 158 21.93 17.38 8.03
CA ASN A 158 21.95 18.79 7.62
C ASN A 158 22.53 19.01 6.21
N GLY A 159 22.26 18.10 5.27
CA GLY A 159 22.78 18.14 3.91
C GLY A 159 24.21 17.60 3.74
N ASN A 160 24.87 17.16 4.81
CA ASN A 160 26.13 16.43 4.73
C ASN A 160 25.85 14.94 4.57
N ASN A 161 26.41 14.32 3.53
CA ASN A 161 26.22 12.92 3.23
C ASN A 161 27.57 12.16 3.30
N PRO A 162 27.79 11.31 4.31
CA PRO A 162 29.03 10.54 4.45
C PRO A 162 29.20 9.45 3.37
N GLY A 163 28.20 9.28 2.50
CA GLY A 163 28.15 8.23 1.49
C GLY A 163 27.30 7.03 1.91
N PRO A 164 26.81 6.27 0.94
CA PRO A 164 25.97 5.11 1.23
C PRO A 164 26.81 3.95 1.78
N LYS A 165 26.24 3.25 2.76
CA LYS A 165 26.74 1.97 3.26
C LYS A 165 25.98 0.83 2.60
N ARG A 166 26.69 -0.22 2.18
CA ARG A 166 26.11 -1.43 1.64
C ARG A 166 26.07 -2.51 2.70
N ILE A 167 24.94 -3.17 2.83
CA ILE A 167 24.67 -4.17 3.87
C ILE A 167 24.02 -5.42 3.27
N ASN A 168 24.13 -6.52 4.00
CA ASN A 168 23.43 -7.76 3.66
C ASN A 168 22.50 -8.10 4.84
N VAL A 169 21.25 -8.45 4.54
CA VAL A 169 20.27 -8.81 5.56
C VAL A 169 19.63 -10.15 5.17
N PRO A 170 19.84 -11.21 5.97
CA PRO A 170 19.26 -12.53 5.67
C PRO A 170 17.73 -12.50 5.68
N ALA A 171 17.13 -13.49 5.01
CA ALA A 171 15.69 -13.69 4.98
C ALA A 171 15.10 -13.83 6.38
N ASN A 172 13.93 -13.23 6.62
CA ASN A 172 13.21 -13.28 7.90
C ASN A 172 14.09 -12.94 9.12
N SER A 173 15.03 -11.99 8.97
CA SER A 173 16.04 -11.63 9.96
C SER A 173 16.32 -10.14 9.97
N PHE A 174 17.27 -9.71 10.78
CA PHE A 174 17.73 -8.33 10.83
C PHE A 174 19.25 -8.24 10.76
N SER A 175 19.75 -7.02 10.46
CA SER A 175 21.16 -6.67 10.59
C SER A 175 21.29 -5.37 11.37
N ASP A 176 22.21 -5.35 12.35
CA ASP A 176 22.59 -4.17 13.10
C ASP A 176 23.85 -3.62 12.47
N GLU A 177 23.80 -2.36 12.09
CA GLU A 177 24.85 -1.69 11.32
C GLU A 177 25.13 -0.30 11.90
N GLN A 178 26.25 0.29 11.47
CA GLN A 178 26.62 1.64 11.89
C GLN A 178 27.20 2.46 10.73
N ILE A 179 26.96 3.77 10.76
CA ILE A 179 27.60 4.74 9.86
C ILE A 179 28.35 5.74 10.71
N THR A 180 29.64 5.96 10.38
CA THR A 180 30.47 6.95 11.04
C THR A 180 30.39 8.27 10.28
N PHE A 181 30.18 9.36 11.02
CA PHE A 181 30.20 10.71 10.48
C PHE A 181 30.90 11.67 11.44
N THR A 182 31.33 12.84 10.96
CA THR A 182 31.96 13.87 11.79
C THR A 182 31.19 15.16 11.62
N ASP A 183 30.71 15.71 12.74
CA ASP A 183 30.07 17.03 12.75
C ASP A 183 31.06 18.12 13.10
N ARG A 184 31.01 19.20 12.34
CA ARG A 184 31.90 20.36 12.51
C ARG A 184 31.25 21.53 13.24
N VAL A 185 29.96 21.50 13.43
CA VAL A 185 29.16 22.60 13.99
C VAL A 185 28.32 22.10 15.14
N ALA A 186 28.38 22.75 16.30
CA ALA A 186 27.52 22.43 17.44
C ALA A 186 26.05 22.87 17.19
N GLY A 187 25.10 22.19 17.81
CA GLY A 187 23.68 22.54 17.79
C GLY A 187 22.79 21.34 17.45
N LEU A 188 21.48 21.60 17.41
CA LEU A 188 20.49 20.62 17.02
C LEU A 188 20.67 20.24 15.54
N LYS A 189 20.61 18.96 15.25
CA LYS A 189 20.74 18.41 13.90
C LYS A 189 19.50 17.63 13.52
N SER A 190 19.15 17.73 12.25
CA SER A 190 18.20 16.83 11.63
C SER A 190 18.98 15.83 10.77
N GLY A 191 18.73 14.55 10.96
CA GLY A 191 19.29 13.49 10.16
C GLY A 191 18.18 12.67 9.53
N GLU A 192 18.43 12.15 8.34
CA GLU A 192 17.55 11.24 7.63
C GLU A 192 18.36 10.02 7.19
N LEU A 193 17.84 8.84 7.51
CA LEU A 193 18.40 7.56 7.09
C LEU A 193 17.46 6.94 6.09
N THR A 194 17.97 6.68 4.88
CA THR A 194 17.15 6.20 3.75
C THR A 194 17.64 4.84 3.25
N LEU A 195 16.71 3.90 3.06
CA LEU A 195 16.96 2.65 2.35
C LEU A 195 16.67 2.86 0.86
N ASN A 196 17.66 2.54 0.01
CA ASN A 196 17.42 2.49 -1.43
C ASN A 196 17.00 1.08 -1.82
N THR A 197 15.69 0.84 -1.79
CA THR A 197 15.08 -0.39 -2.28
C THR A 197 14.38 -0.12 -3.61
N SER A 198 14.48 -1.03 -4.55
CA SER A 198 13.82 -0.90 -5.86
C SER A 198 12.33 -1.25 -5.81
N GLN A 199 11.75 -1.55 -4.64
CA GLN A 199 10.45 -2.22 -4.58
C GLN A 199 9.33 -1.56 -3.76
N LEU A 200 9.57 -0.65 -2.79
CA LEU A 200 8.50 0.06 -2.06
C LEU A 200 9.03 1.37 -1.42
N PHE A 201 8.30 2.48 -1.60
CA PHE A 201 8.73 3.83 -1.22
C PHE A 201 8.15 4.36 0.11
N PHE A 202 7.36 3.58 0.86
CA PHE A 202 6.57 4.15 1.97
C PHE A 202 7.24 4.12 3.35
N ASP A 203 8.18 3.20 3.60
CA ASP A 203 8.85 3.03 4.90
C ASP A 203 10.37 3.08 4.80
N ASP A 204 10.91 3.70 3.73
CA ASP A 204 12.33 3.69 3.41
C ASP A 204 13.13 4.82 4.09
N SER A 205 12.49 5.66 4.94
CA SER A 205 13.15 6.77 5.64
C SER A 205 12.81 6.81 7.14
N PHE A 206 13.82 7.17 7.93
CA PHE A 206 13.72 7.34 9.37
C PHE A 206 14.36 8.67 9.80
#